data_120bab7752d1a45b209fb15d7e477b94
#
_entry.id   120bab7752d1a45b209fb15d7e477b94
#
_cell.length_a   1.000
_cell.length_b   1.000
_cell.length_c   1.000
_cell.angle_alpha   90.00
_cell.angle_beta   90.00
_cell.angle_gamma   90.00
#
_symmetry.space_group_name_H-M   'P 1'
#
loop_
_entity.id
_entity.type
_entity.pdbx_description
1 polymer ?
#
loop_
_entity_poly.entity_id
_entity_poly.type
_entity_poly.pdbx_seq_one_letter_code
_entity_poly.pdbx_strand_id
1 'polypeptide(L)'
;MDALPGDAEIKRVVWELDPDSSPGPDGFPGAFFKRCWHIVEKEVSNAVRYFFSSSYMPHGVNNNFLVLIPKIDRVDNLGNFRPLCMGNFFCKIITKVMALRLEPLLPRLISDEQGAFQKGKIIHDNNMVASKLANLMFSSTRGGGIGIKIDIRKAYDTIGWTFIFQVMHRFSFSERWIGWLNQILISSKISILVNGGL
;
A
#
# COMPACT_ATOMS: atom_id res chain seq x y z
N MET A 1 -8.57 16.04 4.01
CA MET A 1 -7.51 15.02 4.15
C MET A 1 -6.50 15.37 5.24
N ASP A 2 -6.21 16.64 5.49
CA ASP A 2 -5.09 17.13 6.33
C ASP A 2 -5.42 17.27 7.82
N ALA A 3 -6.64 16.96 8.23
CA ALA A 3 -7.03 17.01 9.64
C ALA A 3 -6.28 15.97 10.47
N LEU A 4 -6.00 16.30 11.73
CA LEU A 4 -5.47 15.32 12.67
C LEU A 4 -6.51 14.22 12.90
N PRO A 5 -6.09 12.94 12.96
CA PRO A 5 -7.02 11.84 13.19
C PRO A 5 -7.56 11.89 14.63
N GLY A 6 -8.90 11.72 14.75
CA GLY A 6 -9.57 11.58 16.03
C GLY A 6 -9.46 10.16 16.60
N ASP A 7 -9.71 10.00 17.90
CA ASP A 7 -9.63 8.69 18.57
C ASP A 7 -10.54 7.65 17.92
N ALA A 8 -11.76 8.04 17.53
CA ALA A 8 -12.69 7.15 16.85
C ALA A 8 -12.17 6.67 15.49
N GLU A 9 -11.49 7.53 14.71
CA GLU A 9 -10.87 7.17 13.44
C GLU A 9 -9.72 6.18 13.66
N ILE A 10 -8.83 6.47 14.62
CA ILE A 10 -7.69 5.61 14.94
C ILE A 10 -8.18 4.24 15.42
N LYS A 11 -9.15 4.21 16.33
CA LYS A 11 -9.74 2.96 16.82
C LYS A 11 -10.34 2.15 15.67
N ARG A 12 -11.15 2.77 14.81
CA ARG A 12 -11.71 2.09 13.63
C ARG A 12 -10.62 1.45 12.77
N VAL A 13 -9.54 2.19 12.50
CA VAL A 13 -8.39 1.68 11.72
C VAL A 13 -7.77 0.45 12.36
N VAL A 14 -7.53 0.46 13.67
CA VAL A 14 -6.98 -0.69 14.39
C VAL A 14 -7.90 -1.92 14.27
N TRP A 15 -9.23 -1.72 14.31
CA TRP A 15 -10.21 -2.82 14.17
C TRP A 15 -10.33 -3.34 12.73
N GLU A 16 -10.15 -2.50 11.73
CA GLU A 16 -10.14 -2.90 10.31
C GLU A 16 -8.87 -3.63 9.89
N LEU A 17 -7.75 -3.40 10.57
CA LEU A 17 -6.50 -4.12 10.30
C LEU A 17 -6.62 -5.59 10.74
N ASP A 18 -5.99 -6.48 9.97
CA ASP A 18 -5.96 -7.90 10.26
C ASP A 18 -5.17 -8.18 11.56
N PRO A 19 -5.80 -8.77 12.60
CA PRO A 19 -5.13 -9.10 13.86
C PRO A 19 -4.04 -10.15 13.70
N ASP A 20 -4.16 -11.05 12.71
CA ASP A 20 -3.25 -12.16 12.46
C ASP A 20 -2.10 -11.78 11.50
N SER A 21 -2.08 -10.51 11.06
CA SER A 21 -0.99 -9.98 10.25
C SER A 21 0.35 -10.15 10.96
N SER A 22 1.32 -10.71 10.26
CA SER A 22 2.69 -10.92 10.77
C SER A 22 3.25 -9.66 11.41
N PRO A 23 3.83 -9.75 12.60
CA PRO A 23 4.46 -8.62 13.28
C PRO A 23 5.70 -8.15 12.51
N GLY A 24 6.06 -6.90 12.71
CA GLY A 24 7.34 -6.36 12.26
C GLY A 24 8.48 -6.65 13.25
N PRO A 25 9.60 -5.93 13.12
CA PRO A 25 10.75 -6.07 14.02
C PRO A 25 10.47 -5.82 15.49
N ASP A 26 9.42 -5.08 15.84
CA ASP A 26 8.98 -4.82 17.22
C ASP A 26 8.32 -6.03 17.89
N GLY A 27 7.94 -7.06 17.11
CA GLY A 27 7.33 -8.28 17.60
C GLY A 27 5.87 -8.16 18.03
N PHE A 28 5.22 -6.99 17.89
CA PHE A 28 3.84 -6.80 18.30
C PHE A 28 2.86 -7.07 17.15
N PRO A 29 2.04 -8.17 17.22
CA PRO A 29 1.02 -8.45 16.22
C PRO A 29 -0.22 -7.56 16.40
N GLY A 30 -1.08 -7.49 15.38
CA GLY A 30 -2.35 -6.76 15.45
C GLY A 30 -3.25 -7.21 16.59
N ALA A 31 -3.23 -8.51 16.92
CA ALA A 31 -3.98 -9.08 18.03
C ALA A 31 -3.59 -8.45 19.39
N PHE A 32 -2.30 -8.10 19.60
CA PHE A 32 -1.87 -7.38 20.80
C PHE A 32 -2.59 -6.05 20.95
N PHE A 33 -2.57 -5.22 19.91
CA PHE A 33 -3.21 -3.91 19.95
C PHE A 33 -4.72 -4.00 20.21
N LYS A 34 -5.40 -4.97 19.61
CA LYS A 34 -6.84 -5.17 19.82
C LYS A 34 -7.17 -5.64 21.23
N ARG A 35 -6.43 -6.63 21.75
CA ARG A 35 -6.67 -7.19 23.10
C ARG A 35 -6.31 -6.21 24.21
N CYS A 36 -5.22 -5.47 24.03
CA CYS A 36 -4.71 -4.53 25.02
C CYS A 36 -5.18 -3.09 24.76
N TRP A 37 -6.15 -2.87 23.87
CA TRP A 37 -6.58 -1.54 23.47
C TRP A 37 -6.92 -0.64 24.65
N HIS A 38 -7.63 -1.16 25.65
CA HIS A 38 -8.00 -0.44 26.87
C HIS A 38 -6.80 0.09 27.68
N ILE A 39 -5.60 -0.47 27.43
CA ILE A 39 -4.35 -0.04 28.06
C ILE A 39 -3.61 0.94 27.12
N VAL A 40 -3.50 0.60 25.83
CA VAL A 40 -2.59 1.31 24.90
C VAL A 40 -3.28 2.41 24.09
N GLU A 41 -4.60 2.54 24.15
CA GLU A 41 -5.41 3.48 23.33
C GLU A 41 -4.84 4.90 23.34
N LYS A 42 -4.58 5.43 24.55
CA LYS A 42 -4.13 6.79 24.72
C LYS A 42 -2.75 7.03 24.11
N GLU A 43 -1.83 6.11 24.35
CA GLU A 43 -0.45 6.21 23.85
C GLU A 43 -0.39 6.04 22.34
N VAL A 44 -1.10 5.05 21.80
CA VAL A 44 -1.19 4.82 20.35
C VAL A 44 -1.83 6.05 19.67
N SER A 45 -2.93 6.57 20.19
CA SER A 45 -3.61 7.74 19.61
C SER A 45 -2.72 8.97 19.64
N ASN A 46 -2.00 9.20 20.75
CA ASN A 46 -1.05 10.30 20.87
C ASN A 46 0.11 10.17 19.87
N ALA A 47 0.68 8.99 19.75
CA ALA A 47 1.79 8.72 18.83
C ALA A 47 1.36 8.90 17.37
N VAL A 48 0.16 8.42 17.00
CA VAL A 48 -0.41 8.63 15.65
C VAL A 48 -0.61 10.11 15.38
N ARG A 49 -1.26 10.86 16.30
CA ARG A 49 -1.46 12.31 16.17
C ARG A 49 -0.14 13.07 16.10
N TYR A 50 0.87 12.64 16.86
CA TYR A 50 2.21 13.22 16.79
C TYR A 50 2.79 13.14 15.38
N PHE A 51 2.73 11.96 14.74
CA PHE A 51 3.16 11.82 13.35
C PHE A 51 2.42 12.81 12.42
N PHE A 52 1.09 12.86 12.49
CA PHE A 52 0.30 13.72 11.61
C PHE A 52 0.47 15.23 11.90
N SER A 53 0.88 15.61 13.12
CA SER A 53 1.13 17.01 13.48
C SER A 53 2.55 17.46 13.12
N SER A 54 3.55 16.60 13.37
CA SER A 54 4.97 16.94 13.22
C SER A 54 5.56 16.53 11.88
N SER A 55 4.90 15.64 11.15
CA SER A 55 5.46 14.96 9.96
C SER A 55 6.80 14.27 10.26
N TYR A 56 6.96 13.74 11.48
CA TYR A 56 8.20 13.10 11.91
C TYR A 56 7.95 11.66 12.35
N MET A 57 8.78 10.74 11.84
CA MET A 57 8.80 9.34 12.22
C MET A 57 10.09 9.05 13.00
N PRO A 58 10.01 8.69 14.29
CA PRO A 58 11.20 8.36 15.08
C PRO A 58 11.97 7.19 14.46
N HIS A 59 13.30 7.22 14.67
CA HIS A 59 14.18 6.15 14.20
C HIS A 59 13.75 4.79 14.78
N GLY A 60 13.76 3.76 13.95
CA GLY A 60 13.40 2.39 14.35
C GLY A 60 11.91 2.07 14.29
N VAL A 61 11.02 3.07 14.33
CA VAL A 61 9.57 2.83 14.31
C VAL A 61 9.11 2.23 12.99
N ASN A 62 9.68 2.67 11.86
CA ASN A 62 9.37 2.17 10.51
C ASN A 62 10.43 1.19 9.99
N ASN A 63 10.93 0.34 10.88
CA ASN A 63 11.77 -0.79 10.48
C ASN A 63 10.91 -1.95 9.98
N ASN A 64 11.44 -2.68 9.01
CA ASN A 64 10.73 -3.74 8.33
C ASN A 64 11.65 -4.95 8.13
N PHE A 65 11.10 -6.16 8.23
CA PHE A 65 11.75 -7.37 7.77
C PHE A 65 11.34 -7.70 6.35
N LEU A 66 12.29 -8.09 5.53
CA LEU A 66 12.07 -8.62 4.20
C LEU A 66 12.32 -10.12 4.20
N VAL A 67 11.30 -10.89 3.86
CA VAL A 67 11.37 -12.33 3.68
C VAL A 67 11.20 -12.65 2.20
N LEU A 68 11.99 -13.57 1.70
CA LEU A 68 11.93 -14.04 0.33
C LEU A 68 11.11 -15.34 0.26
N ILE A 69 9.98 -15.30 -0.43
CA ILE A 69 9.10 -16.46 -0.64
C ILE A 69 9.32 -17.00 -2.04
N PRO A 70 9.63 -18.30 -2.22
CA PRO A 70 9.81 -18.89 -3.53
C PRO A 70 8.50 -18.86 -4.33
N LYS A 71 8.57 -18.54 -5.62
CA LYS A 71 7.45 -18.60 -6.58
C LYS A 71 7.23 -20.00 -7.15
N ILE A 72 8.27 -20.79 -7.15
CA ILE A 72 8.33 -22.14 -7.72
C ILE A 72 9.13 -23.06 -6.80
N ASP A 73 8.90 -24.33 -6.90
CA ASP A 73 9.74 -25.34 -6.22
C ASP A 73 11.14 -25.32 -6.83
N ARG A 74 12.19 -25.43 -6.02
CA ARG A 74 13.61 -25.38 -6.42
C ARG A 74 13.98 -24.07 -7.12
N VAL A 75 14.23 -23.07 -6.32
CA VAL A 75 14.63 -21.74 -6.78
C VAL A 75 16.15 -21.66 -6.87
N ASP A 76 16.65 -21.33 -8.05
CA ASP A 76 18.07 -21.13 -8.39
C ASP A 76 18.42 -19.67 -8.70
N ASN A 77 17.39 -18.79 -8.78
CA ASN A 77 17.57 -17.41 -9.18
C ASN A 77 16.72 -16.47 -8.30
N LEU A 78 17.30 -15.36 -7.86
CA LEU A 78 16.61 -14.35 -7.05
C LEU A 78 15.34 -13.78 -7.70
N GLY A 79 15.25 -13.75 -9.03
CA GLY A 79 14.05 -13.34 -9.75
C GLY A 79 12.82 -14.24 -9.51
N ASN A 80 13.04 -15.47 -9.01
CA ASN A 80 12.01 -16.45 -8.69
C ASN A 80 11.51 -16.36 -7.24
N PHE A 81 11.93 -15.35 -6.48
CA PHE A 81 11.37 -15.04 -5.17
C PHE A 81 10.37 -13.89 -5.25
N ARG A 82 9.43 -13.90 -4.32
CA ARG A 82 8.57 -12.75 -4.01
C ARG A 82 9.06 -12.13 -2.71
N PRO A 83 9.44 -10.85 -2.71
CA PRO A 83 9.72 -10.16 -1.46
C PRO A 83 8.41 -9.94 -0.68
N LEU A 84 8.40 -10.33 0.58
CA LEU A 84 7.34 -10.02 1.54
C LEU A 84 7.91 -9.13 2.63
N CYS A 85 7.35 -7.94 2.78
CA CYS A 85 7.77 -6.98 3.78
C CYS A 85 6.86 -7.06 5.01
N MET A 86 7.44 -7.27 6.18
CA MET A 86 6.74 -7.32 7.48
C MET A 86 7.11 -6.08 8.27
N GLY A 87 6.20 -5.09 8.28
CA GLY A 87 6.38 -3.84 9.01
C GLY A 87 5.66 -3.84 10.36
N ASN A 88 6.11 -2.96 11.25
CA ASN A 88 5.51 -2.75 12.56
C ASN A 88 4.03 -2.38 12.45
N PHE A 89 3.21 -2.94 13.33
CA PHE A 89 1.76 -2.73 13.28
C PHE A 89 1.39 -1.25 13.47
N PHE A 90 2.15 -0.52 14.27
CA PHE A 90 1.99 0.92 14.44
C PHE A 90 2.07 1.69 13.10
N CYS A 91 3.04 1.36 12.25
CA CYS A 91 3.15 1.95 10.91
C CYS A 91 1.98 1.57 10.01
N LYS A 92 1.45 0.36 10.16
CA LYS A 92 0.23 -0.07 9.45
C LYS A 92 -0.98 0.78 9.85
N ILE A 93 -1.08 1.22 11.13
CA ILE A 93 -2.14 2.15 11.56
C ILE A 93 -2.03 3.48 10.80
N ILE A 94 -0.84 4.10 10.77
CA ILE A 94 -0.63 5.38 10.08
C ILE A 94 -0.97 5.28 8.60
N THR A 95 -0.42 4.27 7.92
CA THR A 95 -0.64 4.07 6.48
C THR A 95 -2.10 3.74 6.15
N LYS A 96 -2.79 3.00 7.03
CA LYS A 96 -4.22 2.69 6.86
C LYS A 96 -5.10 3.93 7.05
N VAL A 97 -4.78 4.84 7.99
CA VAL A 97 -5.46 6.13 8.11
C VAL A 97 -5.36 6.90 6.79
N MET A 98 -4.16 7.00 6.22
CA MET A 98 -3.97 7.67 4.94
C MET A 98 -4.72 6.95 3.81
N ALA A 99 -4.66 5.64 3.74
CA ALA A 99 -5.36 4.86 2.71
C ALA A 99 -6.88 5.05 2.75
N LEU A 100 -7.49 5.02 3.94
CA LEU A 100 -8.93 5.23 4.10
C LEU A 100 -9.38 6.64 3.74
N ARG A 101 -8.52 7.64 3.95
CA ARG A 101 -8.79 9.02 3.53
C ARG A 101 -8.63 9.23 2.03
N LEU A 102 -7.73 8.45 1.39
CA LEU A 102 -7.52 8.48 -0.05
C LEU A 102 -8.62 7.73 -0.82
N GLU A 103 -9.11 6.62 -0.26
CA GLU A 103 -10.08 5.72 -0.90
C GLU A 103 -11.27 6.44 -1.56
N PRO A 104 -11.98 7.38 -0.89
CA PRO A 104 -13.12 8.08 -1.50
C PRO A 104 -12.76 9.05 -2.62
N LEU A 105 -11.49 9.38 -2.79
CA LEU A 105 -11.01 10.25 -3.86
C LEU A 105 -10.61 9.48 -5.12
N LEU A 106 -10.24 8.20 -4.97
CA LEU A 106 -9.75 7.38 -6.08
C LEU A 106 -10.68 7.36 -7.29
N PRO A 107 -12.01 7.25 -7.17
CA PRO A 107 -12.92 7.28 -8.33
C PRO A 107 -12.89 8.58 -9.14
N ARG A 108 -12.38 9.67 -8.55
CA ARG A 108 -12.23 10.96 -9.25
C ARG A 108 -10.84 11.16 -9.86
N LEU A 109 -9.86 10.41 -9.36
CA LEU A 109 -8.45 10.53 -9.76
C LEU A 109 -8.03 9.50 -10.79
N ILE A 110 -8.71 8.35 -10.80
CA ILE A 110 -8.34 7.19 -11.59
C ILE A 110 -9.52 6.85 -12.50
N SER A 111 -9.22 6.60 -13.77
CA SER A 111 -10.25 6.29 -14.76
C SER A 111 -10.95 4.95 -14.48
N ASP A 112 -12.16 4.81 -15.02
CA ASP A 112 -12.99 3.63 -14.80
C ASP A 112 -12.41 2.34 -15.37
N GLU A 113 -11.53 2.44 -16.35
CA GLU A 113 -10.84 1.31 -16.98
C GLU A 113 -9.82 0.63 -16.04
N GLN A 114 -9.35 1.35 -15.01
CA GLN A 114 -8.46 0.77 -14.01
C GLN A 114 -9.22 -0.17 -13.08
N GLY A 115 -9.07 -1.47 -13.27
CA GLY A 115 -9.80 -2.49 -12.50
C GLY A 115 -9.10 -3.01 -11.26
N ALA A 116 -7.84 -2.64 -11.00
CA ALA A 116 -7.08 -3.14 -9.85
C ALA A 116 -6.99 -2.12 -8.72
N PHE A 117 -6.94 -2.62 -7.48
CA PHE A 117 -6.72 -1.85 -6.24
C PHE A 117 -7.77 -0.78 -5.91
N GLN A 118 -8.94 -0.85 -6.54
CA GLN A 118 -10.09 0.01 -6.23
C GLN A 118 -11.22 -0.82 -5.62
N LYS A 119 -11.87 -0.28 -4.59
CA LYS A 119 -13.01 -0.93 -3.94
C LYS A 119 -14.17 -1.10 -4.93
N GLY A 120 -14.74 -2.29 -4.97
CA GLY A 120 -15.88 -2.61 -5.84
C GLY A 120 -15.53 -2.91 -7.29
N LYS A 121 -14.27 -2.78 -7.71
CA LYS A 121 -13.81 -3.21 -9.03
C LYS A 121 -13.40 -4.67 -9.01
N ILE A 122 -13.79 -5.42 -10.04
CA ILE A 122 -13.50 -6.86 -10.17
C ILE A 122 -12.63 -7.07 -11.42
N ILE A 123 -11.55 -7.83 -11.27
CA ILE A 123 -10.62 -8.14 -12.40
C ILE A 123 -11.35 -8.82 -13.55
N HIS A 124 -12.42 -9.58 -13.25
CA HIS A 124 -13.23 -10.23 -14.28
C HIS A 124 -13.87 -9.25 -15.27
N ASP A 125 -14.25 -8.04 -14.84
CA ASP A 125 -14.87 -7.04 -15.72
C ASP A 125 -13.88 -6.62 -16.82
N ASN A 126 -12.62 -6.39 -16.46
CA ASN A 126 -11.56 -6.07 -17.42
C ASN A 126 -11.30 -7.22 -18.40
N ASN A 127 -11.32 -8.47 -17.92
CA ASN A 127 -11.15 -9.65 -18.76
C ASN A 127 -12.32 -9.78 -19.76
N MET A 128 -13.55 -9.51 -19.32
CA MET A 128 -14.72 -9.52 -20.22
C MET A 128 -14.63 -8.43 -21.29
N VAL A 129 -14.21 -7.22 -20.91
CA VAL A 129 -14.01 -6.11 -21.86
C VAL A 129 -12.93 -6.46 -22.87
N ALA A 130 -11.77 -6.99 -22.41
CA ALA A 130 -10.68 -7.41 -23.29
C ALA A 130 -11.13 -8.50 -24.27
N SER A 131 -11.90 -9.51 -23.81
CA SER A 131 -12.45 -10.56 -24.66
C SER A 131 -13.44 -10.01 -25.70
N LYS A 132 -14.33 -9.09 -25.31
CA LYS A 132 -15.25 -8.44 -26.26
C LYS A 132 -14.51 -7.64 -27.33
N LEU A 133 -13.49 -6.86 -26.91
CA LEU A 133 -12.67 -6.08 -27.84
C LEU A 133 -11.92 -6.99 -28.82
N ALA A 134 -11.33 -8.09 -28.33
CA ALA A 134 -10.66 -9.07 -29.18
C ALA A 134 -11.62 -9.66 -30.23
N ASN A 135 -12.83 -10.05 -29.82
CA ASN A 135 -13.85 -10.57 -30.74
C ASN A 135 -14.28 -9.54 -31.80
N LEU A 136 -14.42 -8.27 -31.40
CA LEU A 136 -14.74 -7.19 -32.34
C LEU A 136 -13.63 -6.96 -33.38
N MET A 137 -12.36 -7.14 -32.99
CA MET A 137 -11.23 -7.02 -33.91
C MET A 137 -11.28 -8.07 -35.02
N PHE A 138 -11.73 -9.30 -34.70
CA PHE A 138 -11.89 -10.38 -35.71
C PHE A 138 -13.13 -10.23 -36.58
N SER A 139 -14.13 -9.46 -36.15
CA SER A 139 -15.38 -9.24 -36.91
C SER A 139 -15.33 -8.08 -37.92
N SER A 140 -14.27 -7.28 -37.88
CA SER A 140 -14.10 -6.12 -38.76
C SER A 140 -13.71 -6.57 -40.17
N THR A 141 -14.56 -6.21 -41.17
CA THR A 141 -14.37 -6.59 -42.56
C THR A 141 -13.49 -5.63 -43.39
N ARG A 142 -13.14 -4.46 -42.85
CA ARG A 142 -12.28 -3.46 -43.49
C ARG A 142 -11.30 -2.84 -42.52
N GLY A 143 -10.00 -2.89 -42.84
CA GLY A 143 -8.97 -2.09 -42.20
C GLY A 143 -8.25 -2.76 -40.99
N GLY A 144 -8.74 -3.84 -40.47
CA GLY A 144 -8.12 -4.54 -39.31
C GLY A 144 -7.99 -3.68 -38.05
N GLY A 145 -8.06 -4.29 -36.89
CA GLY A 145 -7.76 -3.66 -35.60
C GLY A 145 -6.36 -4.05 -35.12
N ILE A 146 -5.67 -3.15 -34.44
CA ILE A 146 -4.40 -3.46 -33.76
C ILE A 146 -4.67 -3.44 -32.25
N GLY A 147 -4.40 -4.56 -31.57
CA GLY A 147 -4.39 -4.64 -30.11
C GLY A 147 -2.96 -4.54 -29.58
N ILE A 148 -2.71 -3.63 -28.63
CA ILE A 148 -1.43 -3.49 -27.97
C ILE A 148 -1.61 -3.84 -26.48
N LYS A 149 -0.92 -4.90 -26.02
CA LYS A 149 -0.82 -5.25 -24.63
C LYS A 149 0.44 -4.63 -24.03
N ILE A 150 0.27 -3.74 -23.07
CA ILE A 150 1.38 -3.13 -22.33
C ILE A 150 1.44 -3.77 -20.95
N ASP A 151 2.61 -4.24 -20.55
CA ASP A 151 2.90 -4.74 -19.21
C ASP A 151 4.09 -3.99 -18.62
N ILE A 152 3.85 -3.23 -17.55
CA ILE A 152 4.91 -2.50 -16.85
C ILE A 152 5.57 -3.45 -15.87
N ARG A 153 6.74 -3.96 -16.26
CA ARG A 153 7.50 -4.90 -15.45
C ARG A 153 7.94 -4.24 -14.14
N LYS A 154 7.60 -4.85 -13.00
CA LYS A 154 7.99 -4.38 -11.66
C LYS A 154 7.61 -2.91 -11.39
N ALA A 155 6.38 -2.51 -11.70
CA ALA A 155 5.91 -1.13 -11.57
C ALA A 155 6.24 -0.52 -10.19
N TYR A 156 6.03 -1.26 -9.09
CA TYR A 156 6.32 -0.78 -7.73
C TYR A 156 7.80 -0.56 -7.45
N ASP A 157 8.70 -1.26 -8.15
CA ASP A 157 10.15 -1.15 -7.95
C ASP A 157 10.78 -0.08 -8.86
N THR A 158 10.10 0.30 -9.95
CA THR A 158 10.66 1.14 -11.01
C THR A 158 10.13 2.58 -11.00
N ILE A 159 8.99 2.84 -10.36
CA ILE A 159 8.44 4.20 -10.25
C ILE A 159 9.24 5.00 -9.22
N GLY A 160 9.84 6.10 -9.68
CA GLY A 160 10.56 7.03 -8.79
C GLY A 160 9.62 7.84 -7.90
N TRP A 161 9.98 8.03 -6.64
CA TRP A 161 9.18 8.79 -5.67
C TRP A 161 8.94 10.23 -6.13
N THR A 162 9.95 10.86 -6.73
CA THR A 162 9.82 12.21 -7.30
C THR A 162 8.67 12.29 -8.32
N PHE A 163 8.54 11.29 -9.17
CA PHE A 163 7.44 11.21 -10.13
C PHE A 163 6.09 11.11 -9.41
N ILE A 164 5.98 10.24 -8.39
CA ILE A 164 4.75 10.10 -7.59
C ILE A 164 4.35 11.46 -6.98
N PHE A 165 5.31 12.17 -6.37
CA PHE A 165 5.04 13.47 -5.75
C PHE A 165 4.62 14.52 -6.78
N GLN A 166 5.24 14.55 -7.96
CA GLN A 166 4.82 15.44 -9.05
C GLN A 166 3.38 15.15 -9.51
N VAL A 167 3.02 13.87 -9.63
CA VAL A 167 1.64 13.48 -9.96
C VAL A 167 0.67 13.94 -8.87
N MET A 168 1.01 13.74 -7.60
CA MET A 168 0.17 14.18 -6.48
C MET A 168 -0.01 15.70 -6.46
N HIS A 169 1.04 16.48 -6.71
CA HIS A 169 0.94 17.94 -6.88
C HIS A 169 -0.02 18.31 -8.02
N ARG A 170 0.04 17.61 -9.16
CA ARG A 170 -0.88 17.83 -10.29
C ARG A 170 -2.33 17.52 -9.94
N PHE A 171 -2.57 16.56 -9.05
CA PHE A 171 -3.90 16.27 -8.50
C PHE A 171 -4.28 17.16 -7.31
N SER A 172 -3.51 18.23 -7.03
CA SER A 172 -3.76 19.19 -5.96
C SER A 172 -3.79 18.60 -4.55
N PHE A 173 -2.97 17.56 -4.31
CA PHE A 173 -2.70 17.13 -2.94
C PHE A 173 -1.90 18.21 -2.21
N SER A 174 -2.18 18.41 -0.93
CA SER A 174 -1.48 19.38 -0.11
C SER A 174 -0.02 18.98 0.13
N GLU A 175 0.85 19.97 0.37
CA GLU A 175 2.24 19.76 0.78
C GLU A 175 2.32 18.91 2.06
N ARG A 176 1.36 19.08 2.95
CA ARG A 176 1.28 18.33 4.20
C ARG A 176 1.06 16.84 3.93
N TRP A 177 0.13 16.51 3.04
CA TRP A 177 -0.14 15.13 2.65
C TRP A 177 1.07 14.47 1.98
N ILE A 178 1.69 15.18 1.04
CA ILE A 178 2.90 14.71 0.35
C ILE A 178 4.05 14.56 1.34
N GLY A 179 4.18 15.47 2.29
CA GLY A 179 5.17 15.40 3.37
C GLY A 179 5.02 14.15 4.24
N TRP A 180 3.80 13.78 4.62
CA TRP A 180 3.55 12.52 5.36
C TRP A 180 3.96 11.29 4.56
N LEU A 181 3.58 11.24 3.28
CA LEU A 181 3.95 10.13 2.40
C LEU A 181 5.47 10.05 2.25
N ASN A 182 6.12 11.17 1.97
CA ASN A 182 7.58 11.25 1.86
C ASN A 182 8.24 10.76 3.15
N GLN A 183 7.77 11.20 4.32
CA GLN A 183 8.33 10.78 5.60
C GLN A 183 8.20 9.26 5.83
N ILE A 184 7.07 8.66 5.47
CA ILE A 184 6.90 7.20 5.53
C ILE A 184 7.90 6.48 4.63
N LEU A 185 8.09 6.98 3.41
CA LEU A 185 9.01 6.35 2.45
C LEU A 185 10.47 6.46 2.91
N ILE A 186 10.94 7.66 3.30
CA ILE A 186 12.35 7.88 3.65
C ILE A 186 12.74 7.29 5.01
N SER A 187 11.79 7.14 5.95
CA SER A 187 12.05 6.55 7.28
C SER A 187 12.10 5.03 7.25
N SER A 188 11.63 4.40 6.17
CA SER A 188 11.58 2.94 6.06
C SER A 188 12.98 2.36 5.98
N LYS A 189 13.28 1.42 6.88
CA LYS A 189 14.51 0.61 6.87
C LYS A 189 14.13 -0.85 6.71
N ILE A 190 14.83 -1.53 5.82
CA ILE A 190 14.56 -2.92 5.48
C ILE A 190 15.76 -3.77 5.90
N SER A 191 15.52 -4.80 6.70
CA SER A 191 16.47 -5.84 7.05
C SER A 191 16.04 -7.16 6.39
N ILE A 192 16.95 -7.82 5.70
CA ILE A 192 16.66 -9.07 5.01
C ILE A 192 16.82 -10.23 5.98
N LEU A 193 15.78 -11.04 6.13
CA LEU A 193 15.85 -12.28 6.91
C LEU A 193 16.32 -13.42 6.01
N VAL A 194 17.47 -14.01 6.37
CA VAL A 194 18.02 -15.18 5.70
C VAL A 194 18.00 -16.34 6.68
N ASN A 195 17.30 -17.42 6.36
CA ASN A 195 17.17 -18.61 7.23
C ASN A 195 16.72 -18.29 8.67
N GLY A 196 15.85 -17.28 8.82
CA GLY A 196 15.31 -16.87 10.13
C GLY A 196 16.25 -16.01 10.98
N GLY A 197 17.41 -15.61 10.45
CA GLY A 197 18.36 -14.68 11.09
C GLY A 197 18.48 -13.35 10.33
N LEU A 198 18.97 -12.31 11.04
CA LEU A 198 19.36 -11.01 10.47
C LEU A 198 20.75 -11.10 9.85
#